data_979fb269a70845ee624c145f69914716
#
_entry.id   979fb269a70845ee624c145f69914716
#
_cell.length_a   1.000
_cell.length_b   1.000
_cell.length_c   1.000
_cell.angle_alpha   90.00
_cell.angle_beta   90.00
_cell.angle_gamma   90.00
#
_symmetry.space_group_name_H-M   'P 1'
#
loop_
_entity.id
_entity.type
_entity.pdbx_description
1 polymer ?
#
loop_
_entity_poly.entity_id
_entity_poly.type
_entity_poly.pdbx_seq_one_letter_code
_entity_poly.pdbx_strand_id
1 'polypeptide(L)'
;VLLGAVLVTGSIINGSKLSFSILGISFQPSEFIKILYVIFLAGVLSEARSRMTIFLSAVLAAAHVLVLVASKDLGSALIYSITYVILLYIATRKLFFILGGMAGAAAASVLSYYLFSHVRVRIAAWQNPWTDISATGYQIAQSLFAIGTGSWLGMGIDAGSPRSIPYVEQDFIFSAICEEYGILYGICLVAICVSLFLEIVHIAHVCEEPFLKYASYGLGIVYIFQIFLTIGGNTKFIPLTGVTLPLISYGGSSVLTTMLMFA
;
A
#
# COMPACT_ATOMS: atom_id res chain seq x y z
N VAL A 1 -13.70 14.71 4.42
CA VAL A 1 -15.11 14.39 4.74
C VAL A 1 -15.37 12.91 4.57
N LEU A 2 -15.17 12.29 3.37
CA LEU A 2 -15.46 10.88 3.10
C LEU A 2 -14.67 9.91 4.02
N LEU A 3 -13.37 10.11 4.22
CA LEU A 3 -12.56 9.32 5.15
C LEU A 3 -13.06 9.44 6.60
N GLY A 4 -13.47 10.64 7.02
CA GLY A 4 -14.06 10.85 8.35
C GLY A 4 -15.43 10.21 8.49
N ALA A 5 -16.24 10.18 7.43
CA ALA A 5 -17.54 9.52 7.45
C ALA A 5 -17.40 8.00 7.66
N VAL A 6 -16.38 7.35 7.09
CA VAL A 6 -16.12 5.91 7.31
C VAL A 6 -15.86 5.56 8.77
N LEU A 7 -15.18 6.44 9.52
CA LEU A 7 -14.95 6.24 10.95
C LEU A 7 -16.26 6.14 11.75
N VAL A 8 -17.29 6.88 11.32
CA VAL A 8 -18.58 6.95 12.03
C VAL A 8 -19.54 5.88 11.52
N THR A 9 -19.69 5.74 10.20
CA THR A 9 -20.75 4.97 9.54
C THR A 9 -20.26 3.73 8.81
N GLY A 10 -18.93 3.47 8.78
CA GLY A 10 -18.35 2.33 8.06
C GLY A 10 -18.69 0.98 8.68
N SER A 11 -18.80 -0.06 7.84
CA SER A 11 -18.96 -1.44 8.25
C SER A 11 -17.66 -1.96 8.90
N ILE A 12 -17.81 -2.73 9.97
CA ILE A 12 -16.66 -3.36 10.65
C ILE A 12 -16.32 -4.64 9.90
N ILE A 13 -15.15 -4.65 9.24
CA ILE A 13 -14.57 -5.84 8.61
C ILE A 13 -13.23 -6.11 9.30
N ASN A 14 -13.03 -7.32 9.83
CA ASN A 14 -11.81 -7.72 10.53
C ASN A 14 -11.38 -6.76 11.66
N GLY A 15 -12.34 -6.19 12.39
CA GLY A 15 -12.08 -5.29 13.51
C GLY A 15 -11.69 -3.85 13.14
N SER A 16 -11.78 -3.50 11.85
CA SER A 16 -11.51 -2.15 11.34
C SER A 16 -12.69 -1.62 10.52
N LYS A 17 -12.99 -0.32 10.63
CA LYS A 17 -14.01 0.35 9.83
C LYS A 17 -13.35 0.95 8.59
N LEU A 18 -13.25 0.17 7.51
CA LEU A 18 -12.51 0.56 6.30
C LEU A 18 -13.40 0.71 5.06
N SER A 19 -14.58 0.09 5.06
CA SER A 19 -15.44 0.02 3.89
C SER A 19 -16.90 0.34 4.19
N PHE A 20 -17.61 0.77 3.16
CA PHE A 20 -19.07 0.78 3.13
C PHE A 20 -19.55 -0.46 2.39
N SER A 21 -20.57 -1.13 2.91
CA SER A 21 -21.28 -2.18 2.20
C SER A 21 -22.61 -1.61 1.69
N ILE A 22 -22.75 -1.47 0.38
CA ILE A 22 -23.97 -0.99 -0.28
C ILE A 22 -24.43 -2.09 -1.24
N LEU A 23 -25.61 -2.64 -1.01
CA LEU A 23 -26.19 -3.70 -1.87
C LEU A 23 -25.27 -4.92 -2.10
N GLY A 24 -24.47 -5.29 -1.09
CA GLY A 24 -23.55 -6.43 -1.18
C GLY A 24 -22.20 -6.11 -1.86
N ILE A 25 -21.99 -4.89 -2.36
CA ILE A 25 -20.72 -4.43 -2.91
C ILE A 25 -19.96 -3.69 -1.81
N SER A 26 -18.75 -4.14 -1.49
CA SER A 26 -17.88 -3.45 -0.56
C SER A 26 -17.08 -2.35 -1.27
N PHE A 27 -17.22 -1.12 -0.80
CA PHE A 27 -16.52 0.06 -1.31
C PHE A 27 -15.55 0.56 -0.24
N GLN A 28 -14.27 0.61 -0.56
CA GLN A 28 -13.23 1.14 0.32
C GLN A 28 -12.84 2.56 -0.12
N PRO A 29 -13.28 3.60 0.60
CA PRO A 29 -13.02 4.99 0.20
C PRO A 29 -11.54 5.37 0.15
N SER A 30 -10.68 4.80 1.00
CA SER A 30 -9.25 5.10 1.00
C SER A 30 -8.59 4.79 -0.36
N GLU A 31 -9.11 3.79 -1.09
CA GLU A 31 -8.63 3.45 -2.43
C GLU A 31 -8.88 4.59 -3.43
N PHE A 32 -10.07 5.16 -3.47
CA PHE A 32 -10.41 6.27 -4.38
C PHE A 32 -9.81 7.59 -3.96
N ILE A 33 -9.79 7.86 -2.66
CA ILE A 33 -9.28 9.12 -2.13
C ILE A 33 -7.78 9.25 -2.37
N LYS A 34 -7.02 8.14 -2.49
CA LYS A 34 -5.59 8.23 -2.83
C LYS A 34 -5.32 8.89 -4.19
N ILE A 35 -6.18 8.67 -5.21
CA ILE A 35 -6.06 9.37 -6.48
C ILE A 35 -6.34 10.86 -6.30
N LEU A 36 -7.46 11.19 -5.65
CA LEU A 36 -7.82 12.59 -5.39
C LEU A 36 -6.75 13.30 -4.55
N TYR A 37 -6.15 12.59 -3.60
CA TYR A 37 -5.05 13.09 -2.79
C TYR A 37 -3.82 13.42 -3.64
N VAL A 38 -3.44 12.55 -4.57
CA VAL A 38 -2.32 12.79 -5.48
C VAL A 38 -2.61 13.99 -6.40
N ILE A 39 -3.81 14.05 -6.99
CA ILE A 39 -4.23 15.17 -7.85
C ILE A 39 -4.20 16.49 -7.07
N PHE A 40 -4.74 16.49 -5.85
CA PHE A 40 -4.69 17.66 -4.98
C PHE A 40 -3.25 18.09 -4.68
N LEU A 41 -2.37 17.15 -4.29
CA LEU A 41 -0.96 17.44 -4.03
C LEU A 41 -0.24 17.95 -5.27
N ALA A 42 -0.51 17.37 -6.44
CA ALA A 42 0.05 17.82 -7.71
C ALA A 42 -0.33 19.27 -7.99
N GLY A 43 -1.61 19.64 -7.82
CA GLY A 43 -2.07 21.02 -7.99
C GLY A 43 -1.41 21.99 -7.02
N VAL A 44 -1.37 21.64 -5.73
CA VAL A 44 -0.76 22.51 -4.71
C VAL A 44 0.75 22.65 -4.91
N LEU A 45 1.45 21.55 -5.24
CA LEU A 45 2.91 21.56 -5.37
C LEU A 45 3.38 22.13 -6.72
N SER A 46 2.56 22.09 -7.79
CA SER A 46 2.87 22.74 -9.06
C SER A 46 2.94 24.26 -8.94
N GLU A 47 2.16 24.83 -8.02
CA GLU A 47 2.11 26.27 -7.75
C GLU A 47 2.87 26.69 -6.49
N ALA A 48 3.56 25.76 -5.81
CA ALA A 48 4.16 25.98 -4.50
C ALA A 48 5.39 26.90 -4.56
N ARG A 49 5.16 28.21 -4.66
CA ARG A 49 6.19 29.25 -4.55
C ARG A 49 6.36 29.82 -3.15
N SER A 50 5.44 29.52 -2.23
CA SER A 50 5.37 30.09 -0.88
C SER A 50 5.60 29.01 0.19
N ARG A 51 6.30 29.39 1.27
CA ARG A 51 6.44 28.52 2.46
C ARG A 51 5.09 28.19 3.10
N MET A 52 4.11 29.10 3.02
CA MET A 52 2.77 28.91 3.54
C MET A 52 2.03 27.81 2.77
N THR A 53 2.16 27.74 1.44
CA THR A 53 1.55 26.69 0.62
C THR A 53 2.10 25.31 0.98
N ILE A 54 3.42 25.21 1.19
CA ILE A 54 4.07 23.96 1.65
C ILE A 54 3.56 23.58 3.05
N PHE A 55 3.45 24.54 3.97
CA PHE A 55 2.95 24.27 5.31
C PHE A 55 1.49 23.79 5.31
N LEU A 56 0.62 24.44 4.55
CA LEU A 56 -0.79 24.05 4.42
C LEU A 56 -0.94 22.65 3.78
N SER A 57 -0.14 22.33 2.76
CA SER A 57 -0.13 20.99 2.17
C SER A 57 0.32 19.93 3.19
N ALA A 58 1.31 20.24 4.04
CA ALA A 58 1.76 19.34 5.10
C ALA A 58 0.66 19.08 6.15
N VAL A 59 -0.04 20.12 6.58
CA VAL A 59 -1.16 20.00 7.52
C VAL A 59 -2.28 19.14 6.96
N LEU A 60 -2.64 19.36 5.68
CA LEU A 60 -3.68 18.57 5.02
C LEU A 60 -3.26 17.11 4.82
N ALA A 61 -2.00 16.87 4.40
CA ALA A 61 -1.46 15.53 4.29
C ALA A 61 -1.46 14.81 5.65
N ALA A 62 -0.99 15.46 6.69
CA ALA A 62 -1.00 14.93 8.06
C ALA A 62 -2.43 14.62 8.54
N ALA A 63 -3.41 15.48 8.24
CA ALA A 63 -4.81 15.24 8.58
C ALA A 63 -5.35 13.95 7.92
N HIS A 64 -5.05 13.70 6.63
CA HIS A 64 -5.45 12.46 5.96
C HIS A 64 -4.79 11.23 6.60
N VAL A 65 -3.48 11.31 6.86
CA VAL A 65 -2.73 10.23 7.52
C VAL A 65 -3.29 9.94 8.92
N LEU A 66 -3.59 10.95 9.72
CA LEU A 66 -4.16 10.79 11.06
C LEU A 66 -5.54 10.11 11.03
N VAL A 67 -6.39 10.45 10.06
CA VAL A 67 -7.69 9.78 9.89
C VAL A 67 -7.50 8.31 9.54
N LEU A 68 -6.56 7.97 8.64
CA LEU A 68 -6.26 6.58 8.28
C LEU A 68 -5.67 5.79 9.46
N VAL A 69 -4.80 6.39 10.25
CA VAL A 69 -4.28 5.79 11.49
C VAL A 69 -5.40 5.55 12.49
N ALA A 70 -6.33 6.50 12.67
CA ALA A 70 -7.50 6.34 13.52
C ALA A 70 -8.44 5.23 13.03
N SER A 71 -8.54 5.03 11.71
CA SER A 71 -9.27 3.92 11.07
C SER A 71 -8.54 2.57 11.18
N LYS A 72 -7.32 2.54 11.73
CA LYS A 72 -6.42 1.37 11.77
C LYS A 72 -5.96 0.90 10.38
N ASP A 73 -6.05 1.75 9.37
CA ASP A 73 -5.55 1.51 8.00
C ASP A 73 -4.10 2.01 7.87
N LEU A 74 -3.18 1.29 8.52
CA LEU A 74 -1.77 1.68 8.56
C LEU A 74 -1.07 1.51 7.20
N GLY A 75 -1.53 0.56 6.38
CA GLY A 75 -1.01 0.35 5.03
C GLY A 75 -1.25 1.57 4.15
N SER A 76 -2.50 2.02 4.06
CA SER A 76 -2.86 3.26 3.34
C SER A 76 -2.17 4.49 3.96
N ALA A 77 -2.11 4.59 5.29
CA ALA A 77 -1.43 5.70 5.96
C ALA A 77 0.05 5.81 5.56
N LEU A 78 0.77 4.68 5.43
CA LEU A 78 2.14 4.63 4.94
C LEU A 78 2.23 5.11 3.49
N ILE A 79 1.36 4.63 2.60
CA ILE A 79 1.35 5.03 1.19
C ILE A 79 1.15 6.54 1.06
N TYR A 80 0.17 7.12 1.77
CA TYR A 80 -0.10 8.56 1.74
C TYR A 80 1.09 9.37 2.28
N SER A 81 1.70 8.93 3.38
CA SER A 81 2.86 9.60 3.98
C SER A 81 4.06 9.62 3.04
N ILE A 82 4.40 8.47 2.48
CA ILE A 82 5.54 8.31 1.57
C ILE A 82 5.30 9.11 0.28
N THR A 83 4.09 9.05 -0.28
CA THR A 83 3.72 9.82 -1.47
C THR A 83 3.91 11.32 -1.24
N TYR A 84 3.45 11.86 -0.09
CA TYR A 84 3.64 13.26 0.26
C TYR A 84 5.12 13.63 0.35
N VAL A 85 5.90 12.86 1.10
CA VAL A 85 7.33 13.15 1.34
C VAL A 85 8.12 13.15 0.03
N ILE A 86 7.89 12.16 -0.83
CA ILE A 86 8.61 12.06 -2.10
C ILE A 86 8.17 13.17 -3.06
N LEU A 87 6.87 13.45 -3.19
CA LEU A 87 6.39 14.56 -4.03
C LEU A 87 6.93 15.91 -3.54
N LEU A 88 6.95 16.14 -2.23
CA LEU A 88 7.51 17.35 -1.65
C LEU A 88 9.01 17.47 -1.93
N TYR A 89 9.75 16.36 -1.90
CA TYR A 89 11.16 16.35 -2.30
C TYR A 89 11.32 16.66 -3.80
N ILE A 90 10.53 16.06 -4.67
CA ILE A 90 10.58 16.32 -6.12
C ILE A 90 10.31 17.81 -6.41
N ALA A 91 9.34 18.41 -5.71
CA ALA A 91 8.95 19.81 -5.88
C ALA A 91 10.01 20.78 -5.34
N THR A 92 10.60 20.49 -4.19
CA THR A 92 11.48 21.42 -3.49
C THR A 92 12.97 21.14 -3.71
N ARG A 93 13.34 19.93 -4.12
CA ARG A 93 14.72 19.41 -4.26
C ARG A 93 15.55 19.49 -2.96
N LYS A 94 14.88 19.56 -1.80
CA LYS A 94 15.53 19.66 -0.49
C LYS A 94 15.50 18.30 0.21
N LEU A 95 16.66 17.68 0.37
CA LEU A 95 16.84 16.38 1.04
C LEU A 95 16.32 16.39 2.50
N PHE A 96 16.29 17.56 3.14
CA PHE A 96 15.75 17.75 4.48
C PHE A 96 14.33 17.17 4.64
N PHE A 97 13.47 17.27 3.62
CA PHE A 97 12.10 16.74 3.69
C PHE A 97 12.08 15.21 3.69
N ILE A 98 12.99 14.54 2.97
CA ILE A 98 13.13 13.08 3.03
C ILE A 98 13.62 12.66 4.42
N LEU A 99 14.67 13.28 4.93
CA LEU A 99 15.21 12.96 6.26
C LEU A 99 14.17 13.21 7.37
N GLY A 100 13.45 14.34 7.29
CA GLY A 100 12.36 14.65 8.20
C GLY A 100 11.19 13.67 8.09
N GLY A 101 10.84 13.27 6.86
CA GLY A 101 9.82 12.26 6.61
C GLY A 101 10.20 10.88 7.15
N MET A 102 11.44 10.45 6.96
CA MET A 102 11.97 9.20 7.53
C MET A 102 11.96 9.23 9.06
N ALA A 103 12.43 10.32 9.68
CA ALA A 103 12.41 10.49 11.13
C ALA A 103 10.96 10.47 11.67
N GLY A 104 10.05 11.16 11.00
CA GLY A 104 8.63 11.17 11.33
C GLY A 104 7.98 9.79 11.20
N ALA A 105 8.29 9.04 10.13
CA ALA A 105 7.81 7.68 9.94
C ALA A 105 8.34 6.72 11.01
N ALA A 106 9.62 6.84 11.37
CA ALA A 106 10.21 6.05 12.47
C ALA A 106 9.52 6.36 13.81
N ALA A 107 9.33 7.63 14.15
CA ALA A 107 8.63 8.05 15.35
C ALA A 107 7.17 7.56 15.37
N ALA A 108 6.45 7.68 14.25
CA ALA A 108 5.08 7.19 14.11
C ALA A 108 4.98 5.67 14.24
N SER A 109 5.97 4.91 13.71
CA SER A 109 6.03 3.46 13.84
C SER A 109 6.23 3.03 15.29
N VAL A 110 7.14 3.68 16.01
CA VAL A 110 7.36 3.43 17.44
C VAL A 110 6.11 3.77 18.24
N LEU A 111 5.49 4.92 17.99
CA LEU A 111 4.25 5.32 18.68
C LEU A 111 3.12 4.35 18.40
N SER A 112 2.95 3.90 17.14
CA SER A 112 1.93 2.93 16.74
C SER A 112 2.12 1.58 17.43
N TYR A 113 3.36 1.14 17.64
CA TYR A 113 3.67 -0.08 18.39
C TYR A 113 3.16 -0.02 19.83
N TYR A 114 3.32 1.13 20.50
CA TYR A 114 2.85 1.28 21.87
C TYR A 114 1.32 1.49 21.97
N LEU A 115 0.73 2.22 21.04
CA LEU A 115 -0.69 2.56 21.08
C LEU A 115 -1.61 1.43 20.60
N PHE A 116 -1.20 0.63 19.60
CA PHE A 116 -2.09 -0.32 18.93
C PHE A 116 -1.68 -1.77 19.15
N SER A 117 -2.55 -2.56 19.81
CA SER A 117 -2.32 -3.99 20.04
C SER A 117 -2.17 -4.79 18.76
N HIS A 118 -2.94 -4.49 17.71
CA HIS A 118 -2.85 -5.17 16.41
C HIS A 118 -1.50 -4.94 15.70
N VAL A 119 -0.83 -3.80 15.94
CA VAL A 119 0.52 -3.55 15.42
C VAL A 119 1.53 -4.44 16.11
N ARG A 120 1.43 -4.58 17.44
CA ARG A 120 2.30 -5.49 18.20
C ARG A 120 2.17 -6.94 17.73
N VAL A 121 0.94 -7.39 17.50
CA VAL A 121 0.66 -8.73 16.98
C VAL A 121 1.31 -8.95 15.60
N ARG A 122 1.15 -7.98 14.67
CA ARG A 122 1.76 -8.05 13.34
C ARG A 122 3.29 -8.05 13.39
N ILE A 123 3.89 -7.24 14.28
CA ILE A 123 5.35 -7.19 14.45
C ILE A 123 5.86 -8.49 15.07
N ALA A 124 5.18 -9.04 16.09
CA ALA A 124 5.54 -10.33 16.68
C ALA A 124 5.47 -11.47 15.65
N ALA A 125 4.39 -11.56 14.89
CA ALA A 125 4.25 -12.53 13.80
C ALA A 125 5.31 -12.34 12.69
N TRP A 126 5.70 -11.10 12.38
CA TRP A 126 6.77 -10.82 11.44
C TRP A 126 8.15 -11.23 11.97
N GLN A 127 8.45 -10.95 13.23
CA GLN A 127 9.73 -11.32 13.83
C GLN A 127 9.90 -12.84 13.91
N ASN A 128 8.91 -13.54 14.43
CA ASN A 128 8.94 -15.01 14.54
C ASN A 128 7.55 -15.62 14.36
N PRO A 129 7.13 -15.95 13.12
CA PRO A 129 5.84 -16.57 12.86
C PRO A 129 5.73 -17.99 13.41
N TRP A 130 6.88 -18.62 13.75
CA TRP A 130 6.95 -20.00 14.19
C TRP A 130 6.54 -20.18 15.66
N THR A 131 6.57 -19.12 16.48
CA THR A 131 6.19 -19.20 17.90
C THR A 131 4.70 -19.45 18.10
N ASP A 132 3.87 -19.01 17.16
CA ASP A 132 2.41 -19.18 17.21
C ASP A 132 1.88 -19.47 15.80
N ILE A 133 2.35 -20.57 15.26
CA ILE A 133 2.07 -20.96 13.86
C ILE A 133 0.59 -21.32 13.63
N SER A 134 -0.17 -21.60 14.69
CA SER A 134 -1.59 -21.96 14.60
C SER A 134 -2.55 -20.78 14.74
N ALA A 135 -2.05 -19.60 15.13
CA ALA A 135 -2.85 -18.41 15.34
C ALA A 135 -2.25 -17.17 14.67
N THR A 136 -1.48 -16.36 15.40
CA THR A 136 -1.03 -15.05 14.91
C THR A 136 0.00 -15.12 13.78
N GLY A 137 0.83 -16.17 13.76
CA GLY A 137 1.83 -16.43 12.73
C GLY A 137 1.32 -17.21 11.50
N TYR A 138 0.09 -17.74 11.56
CA TYR A 138 -0.43 -18.69 10.58
C TYR A 138 -0.36 -18.15 9.14
N GLN A 139 -0.86 -16.96 8.89
CA GLN A 139 -0.90 -16.37 7.54
C GLN A 139 0.51 -16.23 6.92
N ILE A 140 1.46 -15.71 7.71
CA ILE A 140 2.84 -15.51 7.23
C ILE A 140 3.54 -16.86 7.04
N ALA A 141 3.34 -17.81 7.95
CA ALA A 141 3.92 -19.15 7.84
C ALA A 141 3.41 -19.87 6.58
N GLN A 142 2.10 -19.87 6.34
CA GLN A 142 1.50 -20.47 5.15
C GLN A 142 1.96 -19.77 3.87
N SER A 143 2.08 -18.45 3.87
CA SER A 143 2.65 -17.68 2.76
C SER A 143 4.07 -18.13 2.42
N LEU A 144 4.94 -18.29 3.42
CA LEU A 144 6.31 -18.75 3.23
C LEU A 144 6.37 -20.21 2.76
N PHE A 145 5.48 -21.07 3.27
CA PHE A 145 5.38 -22.45 2.80
C PHE A 145 4.96 -22.50 1.33
N ALA A 146 3.95 -21.75 0.94
CA ALA A 146 3.49 -21.67 -0.44
C ALA A 146 4.62 -21.23 -1.40
N ILE A 147 5.35 -20.15 -1.06
CA ILE A 147 6.49 -19.70 -1.85
C ILE A 147 7.59 -20.78 -1.91
N GLY A 148 7.86 -21.45 -0.78
CA GLY A 148 8.89 -22.48 -0.69
C GLY A 148 8.53 -23.76 -1.45
N THR A 149 7.29 -24.23 -1.36
CA THR A 149 6.81 -25.44 -2.06
C THR A 149 6.75 -25.23 -3.58
N GLY A 150 6.40 -24.03 -4.04
CA GLY A 150 6.40 -23.70 -5.46
C GLY A 150 7.78 -23.79 -6.13
N SER A 151 8.87 -23.65 -5.38
CA SER A 151 10.23 -23.76 -5.91
C SER A 151 10.44 -22.85 -7.14
N TRP A 152 11.24 -23.28 -8.12
CA TRP A 152 11.55 -22.48 -9.33
C TRP A 152 10.41 -22.44 -10.35
N LEU A 153 9.75 -23.58 -10.59
CA LEU A 153 8.82 -23.77 -11.71
C LEU A 153 7.35 -23.92 -11.28
N GLY A 154 7.07 -23.92 -9.98
CA GLY A 154 5.74 -24.13 -9.44
C GLY A 154 5.33 -25.59 -9.30
N MET A 155 4.31 -25.83 -8.52
CA MET A 155 3.71 -27.17 -8.37
C MET A 155 2.76 -27.52 -9.53
N GLY A 156 2.31 -26.53 -10.30
CA GLY A 156 1.26 -26.65 -11.31
C GLY A 156 -0.09 -26.10 -10.81
N ILE A 157 -0.94 -25.75 -11.76
CA ILE A 157 -2.26 -25.18 -11.48
C ILE A 157 -3.10 -26.22 -10.72
N ASP A 158 -3.75 -25.81 -9.64
CA ASP A 158 -4.56 -26.65 -8.73
C ASP A 158 -3.78 -27.81 -8.06
N ALA A 159 -2.46 -27.88 -8.22
CA ALA A 159 -1.63 -28.91 -7.56
C ALA A 159 -1.10 -28.48 -6.20
N GLY A 160 -1.12 -27.19 -5.89
CA GLY A 160 -0.82 -26.61 -4.57
C GLY A 160 -2.03 -26.58 -3.64
N SER A 161 -1.86 -25.89 -2.54
CA SER A 161 -2.94 -25.67 -1.56
C SER A 161 -3.04 -24.18 -1.18
N PRO A 162 -3.10 -23.24 -2.14
CA PRO A 162 -3.07 -21.81 -1.83
C PRO A 162 -4.24 -21.38 -0.96
N ARG A 163 -5.39 -22.07 -1.03
CA ARG A 163 -6.57 -21.80 -0.19
C ARG A 163 -6.35 -22.06 1.31
N SER A 164 -5.23 -22.70 1.70
CA SER A 164 -4.84 -22.81 3.10
C SER A 164 -4.42 -21.45 3.70
N ILE A 165 -4.08 -20.47 2.86
CA ILE A 165 -3.73 -19.12 3.28
C ILE A 165 -5.02 -18.29 3.42
N PRO A 166 -5.39 -17.81 4.61
CA PRO A 166 -6.54 -16.93 4.77
C PRO A 166 -6.37 -15.64 3.94
N TYR A 167 -7.42 -15.23 3.22
CA TYR A 167 -7.42 -14.05 2.33
C TYR A 167 -6.39 -14.12 1.20
N VAL A 168 -6.07 -15.32 0.72
CA VAL A 168 -5.07 -15.54 -0.34
C VAL A 168 -5.36 -14.70 -1.59
N GLU A 169 -6.60 -14.58 -2.00
CA GLU A 169 -7.01 -13.84 -3.20
C GLU A 169 -6.81 -12.31 -3.05
N GLN A 170 -6.72 -11.81 -1.83
CA GLN A 170 -6.56 -10.38 -1.54
C GLN A 170 -5.10 -10.04 -1.25
N ASP A 171 -4.64 -10.37 -0.05
CA ASP A 171 -3.36 -9.90 0.50
C ASP A 171 -2.20 -10.82 0.15
N PHE A 172 -2.46 -12.11 -0.13
CA PHE A 172 -1.44 -13.13 -0.31
C PHE A 172 -1.41 -13.77 -1.70
N ILE A 173 -2.02 -13.11 -2.69
CA ILE A 173 -2.09 -13.62 -4.07
C ILE A 173 -0.70 -13.89 -4.66
N PHE A 174 0.32 -13.10 -4.31
CA PHE A 174 1.69 -13.31 -4.76
C PHE A 174 2.25 -14.67 -4.29
N SER A 175 1.91 -15.10 -3.08
CA SER A 175 2.34 -16.40 -2.53
C SER A 175 1.66 -17.56 -3.27
N ALA A 176 0.36 -17.44 -3.60
CA ALA A 176 -0.34 -18.43 -4.41
C ALA A 176 0.24 -18.54 -5.83
N ILE A 177 0.57 -17.40 -6.44
CA ILE A 177 1.23 -17.37 -7.75
C ILE A 177 2.58 -18.07 -7.70
N CYS A 178 3.37 -17.83 -6.65
CA CYS A 178 4.65 -18.51 -6.48
C CYS A 178 4.48 -20.01 -6.24
N GLU A 179 3.45 -20.45 -5.52
CA GLU A 179 3.17 -21.86 -5.28
C GLU A 179 2.83 -22.61 -6.56
N GLU A 180 1.91 -22.07 -7.35
CA GLU A 180 1.41 -22.74 -8.55
C GLU A 180 2.31 -22.58 -9.77
N TYR A 181 2.88 -21.39 -10.01
CA TYR A 181 3.68 -21.06 -11.21
C TYR A 181 5.19 -20.95 -10.94
N GLY A 182 5.59 -20.97 -9.68
CA GLY A 182 7.00 -20.89 -9.26
C GLY A 182 7.53 -19.48 -9.09
N ILE A 183 8.71 -19.40 -8.42
CA ILE A 183 9.36 -18.13 -8.13
C ILE A 183 9.82 -17.39 -9.39
N LEU A 184 10.15 -18.11 -10.48
CA LEU A 184 10.52 -17.48 -11.75
C LEU A 184 9.37 -16.63 -12.29
N TYR A 185 8.15 -17.15 -12.24
CA TYR A 185 6.97 -16.38 -12.64
C TYR A 185 6.75 -15.18 -11.70
N GLY A 186 6.92 -15.37 -10.39
CA GLY A 186 6.87 -14.28 -9.41
C GLY A 186 7.88 -13.18 -9.71
N ILE A 187 9.12 -13.51 -10.07
CA ILE A 187 10.15 -12.55 -10.50
C ILE A 187 9.74 -11.81 -11.77
N CYS A 188 9.23 -12.54 -12.78
CA CYS A 188 8.73 -11.92 -14.02
C CYS A 188 7.58 -10.94 -13.72
N LEU A 189 6.68 -11.30 -12.82
CA LEU A 189 5.58 -10.43 -12.39
C LEU A 189 6.10 -9.14 -11.76
N VAL A 190 7.07 -9.25 -10.84
CA VAL A 190 7.73 -8.08 -10.24
C VAL A 190 8.42 -7.23 -11.30
N ALA A 191 9.11 -7.85 -12.26
CA ALA A 191 9.76 -7.14 -13.36
C ALA A 191 8.77 -6.36 -14.24
N ILE A 192 7.60 -6.94 -14.53
CA ILE A 192 6.51 -6.24 -15.23
C ILE A 192 6.02 -5.05 -14.41
N CYS A 193 5.75 -5.23 -13.14
CA CYS A 193 5.31 -4.14 -12.26
C CYS A 193 6.35 -3.00 -12.19
N VAL A 194 7.63 -3.33 -12.08
CA VAL A 194 8.72 -2.34 -12.09
C VAL A 194 8.83 -1.65 -13.43
N SER A 195 8.70 -2.37 -14.56
CA SER A 195 8.76 -1.74 -15.89
C SER A 195 7.60 -0.77 -16.13
N LEU A 196 6.39 -1.09 -15.67
CA LEU A 196 5.26 -0.16 -15.69
C LEU A 196 5.53 1.10 -14.85
N PHE A 197 6.10 0.93 -13.67
CA PHE A 197 6.50 2.07 -12.84
C PHE A 197 7.55 2.94 -13.53
N LEU A 198 8.56 2.33 -14.15
CA LEU A 198 9.60 3.08 -14.88
C LEU A 198 9.02 3.84 -16.06
N GLU A 199 8.01 3.28 -16.75
CA GLU A 199 7.30 3.98 -17.83
C GLU A 199 6.53 5.19 -17.30
N ILE A 200 5.82 5.06 -16.17
CA ILE A 200 5.14 6.20 -15.52
C ILE A 200 6.17 7.30 -15.15
N VAL A 201 7.32 6.92 -14.60
CA VAL A 201 8.40 7.86 -14.26
C VAL A 201 8.96 8.52 -15.51
N HIS A 202 9.11 7.77 -16.61
CA HIS A 202 9.55 8.32 -17.89
C HIS A 202 8.56 9.36 -18.44
N ILE A 203 7.27 9.02 -18.47
CA ILE A 203 6.20 9.96 -18.86
C ILE A 203 6.24 11.21 -17.99
N ALA A 204 6.33 11.04 -16.67
CA ALA A 204 6.42 12.17 -15.74
C ALA A 204 7.66 13.03 -15.98
N HIS A 205 8.79 12.43 -16.40
CA HIS A 205 10.03 13.16 -16.68
C HIS A 205 9.93 14.01 -17.94
N VAL A 206 9.33 13.48 -19.00
CA VAL A 206 9.18 14.15 -20.30
C VAL A 206 8.09 15.22 -20.27
N CYS A 207 7.11 15.09 -19.36
CA CYS A 207 6.01 16.03 -19.24
C CYS A 207 6.50 17.44 -18.85
N GLU A 208 6.14 18.45 -19.66
CA GLU A 208 6.54 19.84 -19.43
C GLU A 208 5.60 20.55 -18.45
N GLU A 209 4.31 20.17 -18.42
CA GLU A 209 3.33 20.75 -17.53
C GLU A 209 3.55 20.31 -16.08
N PRO A 210 3.80 21.25 -15.14
CA PRO A 210 4.14 20.90 -13.76
C PRO A 210 3.05 20.08 -13.04
N PHE A 211 1.78 20.40 -13.28
CA PHE A 211 0.66 19.68 -12.66
C PHE A 211 0.65 18.21 -13.07
N LEU A 212 0.66 17.93 -14.39
CA LEU A 212 0.67 16.56 -14.92
C LEU A 212 1.93 15.81 -14.51
N LYS A 213 3.07 16.49 -14.48
CA LYS A 213 4.34 15.94 -14.00
C LYS A 213 4.24 15.43 -12.56
N TYR A 214 3.74 16.25 -11.64
CA TYR A 214 3.60 15.84 -10.23
C TYR A 214 2.49 14.81 -10.05
N ALA A 215 1.40 14.89 -10.81
CA ALA A 215 0.34 13.89 -10.79
C ALA A 215 0.89 12.52 -11.20
N SER A 216 1.60 12.42 -12.31
CA SER A 216 2.21 11.18 -12.78
C SER A 216 3.22 10.62 -11.79
N TYR A 217 4.14 11.43 -11.25
CA TYR A 217 5.04 10.98 -10.19
C TYR A 217 4.28 10.45 -8.98
N GLY A 218 3.25 11.16 -8.52
CA GLY A 218 2.47 10.77 -7.35
C GLY A 218 1.72 9.45 -7.56
N LEU A 219 1.10 9.25 -8.71
CA LEU A 219 0.43 7.99 -9.07
C LEU A 219 1.43 6.83 -9.17
N GLY A 220 2.59 7.07 -9.80
CA GLY A 220 3.66 6.07 -9.87
C GLY A 220 4.19 5.68 -8.49
N ILE A 221 4.37 6.63 -7.58
CA ILE A 221 4.80 6.37 -6.20
C ILE A 221 3.76 5.53 -5.46
N VAL A 222 2.48 5.88 -5.55
CA VAL A 222 1.39 5.10 -4.96
C VAL A 222 1.43 3.66 -5.49
N TYR A 223 1.54 3.48 -6.80
CA TYR A 223 1.57 2.18 -7.46
C TYR A 223 2.74 1.31 -6.98
N ILE A 224 3.97 1.81 -7.04
CA ILE A 224 5.14 1.00 -6.69
C ILE A 224 5.22 0.70 -5.18
N PHE A 225 4.82 1.64 -4.32
CA PHE A 225 4.80 1.39 -2.88
C PHE A 225 3.71 0.40 -2.48
N GLN A 226 2.57 0.39 -3.14
CA GLN A 226 1.53 -0.60 -2.90
C GLN A 226 2.05 -2.01 -3.22
N ILE A 227 2.73 -2.19 -4.35
CA ILE A 227 3.39 -3.44 -4.74
C ILE A 227 4.44 -3.86 -3.72
N PHE A 228 5.32 -2.92 -3.33
CA PHE A 228 6.37 -3.17 -2.34
C PHE A 228 5.80 -3.63 -0.99
N LEU A 229 4.74 -2.99 -0.50
CA LEU A 229 4.11 -3.36 0.76
C LEU A 229 3.46 -4.74 0.71
N THR A 230 2.81 -5.09 -0.41
CA THR A 230 2.16 -6.39 -0.57
C THR A 230 3.19 -7.51 -0.67
N ILE A 231 4.12 -7.41 -1.62
CA ILE A 231 5.14 -8.45 -1.84
C ILE A 231 6.09 -8.55 -0.65
N GLY A 232 6.49 -7.41 -0.08
CA GLY A 232 7.34 -7.36 1.11
C GLY A 232 6.68 -8.00 2.33
N GLY A 233 5.35 -7.85 2.49
CA GLY A 233 4.57 -8.53 3.52
C GLY A 233 4.51 -10.04 3.30
N ASN A 234 4.25 -10.50 2.07
CA ASN A 234 4.14 -11.91 1.71
C ASN A 234 5.47 -12.66 1.86
N THR A 235 6.58 -12.00 1.53
CA THR A 235 7.94 -12.56 1.65
C THR A 235 8.56 -12.40 3.04
N LYS A 236 7.82 -11.87 4.00
CA LYS A 236 8.33 -11.54 5.36
C LYS A 236 9.49 -10.53 5.35
N PHE A 237 9.65 -9.73 4.29
CA PHE A 237 10.65 -8.66 4.25
C PHE A 237 10.27 -7.48 5.16
N ILE A 238 8.97 -7.17 5.23
CA ILE A 238 8.37 -6.17 6.12
C ILE A 238 7.17 -6.77 6.86
N PRO A 239 6.71 -6.15 7.97
CA PRO A 239 5.46 -6.55 8.60
C PRO A 239 4.27 -6.44 7.63
N LEU A 240 3.35 -7.41 7.69
CA LEU A 240 2.15 -7.43 6.84
C LEU A 240 1.29 -6.18 7.05
N THR A 241 0.95 -5.49 5.98
CA THR A 241 0.15 -4.26 6.00
C THR A 241 -1.32 -4.48 5.62
N GLY A 242 -1.64 -5.58 4.91
CA GLY A 242 -2.99 -5.86 4.42
C GLY A 242 -3.38 -4.99 3.22
N VAL A 243 -2.44 -4.68 2.37
CA VAL A 243 -2.65 -3.92 1.13
C VAL A 243 -2.68 -4.89 -0.04
N THR A 244 -3.60 -4.67 -0.97
CA THR A 244 -3.78 -5.51 -2.16
C THR A 244 -2.71 -5.25 -3.22
N LEU A 245 -2.36 -6.27 -4.01
CA LEU A 245 -1.45 -6.13 -5.16
C LEU A 245 -2.21 -5.52 -6.35
N PRO A 246 -1.82 -4.32 -6.85
CA PRO A 246 -2.52 -3.64 -7.92
C PRO A 246 -2.74 -4.50 -9.16
N LEU A 247 -3.94 -4.48 -9.73
CA LEU A 247 -4.40 -5.25 -10.91
C LEU A 247 -4.45 -6.78 -10.76
N ILE A 248 -3.91 -7.34 -9.68
CA ILE A 248 -3.74 -8.79 -9.53
C ILE A 248 -4.62 -9.33 -8.39
N SER A 249 -4.62 -8.66 -7.23
CA SER A 249 -5.46 -9.07 -6.10
C SER A 249 -6.94 -8.92 -6.40
N TYR A 250 -7.73 -9.83 -5.85
CA TYR A 250 -9.17 -9.68 -5.80
C TYR A 250 -9.56 -8.53 -4.86
N GLY A 251 -10.15 -7.48 -5.45
CA GLY A 251 -10.61 -6.31 -4.70
C GLY A 251 -11.20 -5.27 -5.66
N GLY A 252 -12.54 -5.23 -5.78
CA GLY A 252 -13.23 -4.37 -6.76
C GLY A 252 -12.82 -2.90 -6.68
N SER A 253 -12.73 -2.34 -5.46
CA SER A 253 -12.31 -0.95 -5.26
C SER A 253 -10.85 -0.73 -5.68
N SER A 254 -9.95 -1.65 -5.37
CA SER A 254 -8.53 -1.56 -5.70
C SER A 254 -8.29 -1.68 -7.21
N VAL A 255 -8.94 -2.65 -7.87
CA VAL A 255 -8.84 -2.84 -9.32
C VAL A 255 -9.37 -1.62 -10.07
N LEU A 256 -10.58 -1.16 -9.72
CA LEU A 256 -11.17 0.02 -10.35
C LEU A 256 -10.30 1.27 -10.17
N THR A 257 -9.79 1.47 -8.95
CA THR A 257 -8.92 2.61 -8.65
C THR A 257 -7.62 2.53 -9.43
N THR A 258 -7.02 1.34 -9.54
CA THR A 258 -5.78 1.17 -10.31
C THR A 258 -6.02 1.39 -11.79
N MET A 259 -7.15 0.94 -12.35
CA MET A 259 -7.53 1.27 -13.73
C MET A 259 -7.68 2.78 -13.95
N LEU A 260 -8.30 3.48 -13.01
CA LEU A 260 -8.40 4.95 -13.05
C LEU A 260 -7.05 5.67 -12.91
N MET A 261 -6.06 5.04 -12.28
CA MET A 261 -4.70 5.60 -12.21
C MET A 261 -3.96 5.56 -13.55
N PHE A 262 -4.30 4.58 -14.41
CA PHE A 262 -3.69 4.41 -15.73
C PHE A 262 -4.49 5.09 -16.87
N ALA A 263 -5.70 5.57 -16.60
CA ALA A 263 -6.53 6.30 -17.56
C ALA A 263 -6.16 7.78 -17.64
#